data_1889bad4951fcc7236eab16b6931a2f8
#
_entry.id   1889bad4951fcc7236eab16b6931a2f8
#
_cell.length_a   1.000
_cell.length_b   1.000
_cell.length_c   1.000
_cell.angle_alpha   90.00
_cell.angle_beta   90.00
_cell.angle_gamma   90.00
#
_symmetry.space_group_name_H-M   'P 1'
#
loop_
_entity.id
_entity.type
_entity.pdbx_description
1 polymer ?
#
loop_
_entity_poly.entity_id
_entity_poly.type
_entity_poly.pdbx_seq_one_letter_code
_entity_poly.pdbx_strand_id
1 'polypeptide(L)'
;TVKGDVHDIGKNIVGIVLQCNNYEVIDLGVMVPAAKIIETARVEKADIVGLSGLITPSLDEMGYFAAELERQGLKLPLLIGGATTSRVHTAVKIDPNYQSGPVVHVNDASRAVGVVASLMSAERREAYASEVRAEYAKISAAHFRAQQDKKRLTLAAARANAVPIDWSTYRPATPTFLGTKVFSDYPLEELVEVIDWTPFFQVWELTGRFPAILDDKVVGETARSLYDDARKMLEKIVKEKWFKASGVIGFWPANSVGDDVVVYSDESRTTPIATYHTLRQQLEKREGRRNAALSDFIAPKDTGIADYIGGFAVTAGLGEDEIAMRFKNANDDYSSILVKALADRLAEAFAERMHQRVRKEFWGYAPDETLNNEQLIKEEYKGIRPAPGYPAQPDHTEKATLFKLLDATRAIGVELTESFAMWPGSSVSGLYYSHPESYYFGVGKIERDQVEDYAARKGRPLQEMERWLAPILNYIPSREAPVSSISSGDAPAPANDAVDADMSSHPPGCGCAFHLRYRNRKAGANG
;
A
#
# COMPACT_ATOMS: atom_id res chain seq x y z
N THR A 1 8.05 5.75 -9.31
CA THR A 1 7.55 5.79 -7.91
C THR A 1 8.71 6.04 -6.95
N VAL A 2 8.40 6.53 -5.75
CA VAL A 2 9.41 6.76 -4.72
C VAL A 2 10.04 5.45 -4.23
N LYS A 3 11.12 5.56 -3.50
CA LYS A 3 11.87 4.44 -2.93
C LYS A 3 10.95 3.48 -2.18
N GLY A 4 11.10 2.18 -2.45
CA GLY A 4 10.31 1.12 -1.81
C GLY A 4 8.87 0.94 -2.29
N ASP A 5 8.38 1.74 -3.23
CA ASP A 5 7.02 1.63 -3.80
C ASP A 5 7.05 1.04 -5.22
N VAL A 6 6.27 0.00 -5.44
CA VAL A 6 6.23 -0.79 -6.68
C VAL A 6 5.04 -0.47 -7.59
N HIS A 7 4.10 0.37 -7.15
CA HIS A 7 2.81 0.60 -7.81
C HIS A 7 2.92 1.69 -8.88
N ASP A 8 2.92 1.32 -10.14
CA ASP A 8 3.21 2.21 -11.27
C ASP A 8 2.04 2.52 -12.21
N ILE A 9 0.89 1.86 -12.07
CA ILE A 9 -0.25 2.02 -13.02
C ILE A 9 -0.66 3.49 -13.15
N GLY A 10 -0.96 4.15 -12.02
CA GLY A 10 -1.37 5.56 -12.02
C GLY A 10 -0.31 6.50 -12.58
N LYS A 11 0.97 6.24 -12.26
CA LYS A 11 2.11 6.98 -12.81
C LYS A 11 2.19 6.86 -14.34
N ASN A 12 2.02 5.65 -14.84
CA ASN A 12 2.10 5.37 -16.27
C ASN A 12 0.96 6.07 -17.03
N ILE A 13 -0.26 6.08 -16.50
CA ILE A 13 -1.38 6.82 -17.08
C ILE A 13 -1.09 8.32 -17.15
N VAL A 14 -0.60 8.93 -16.06
CA VAL A 14 -0.21 10.35 -16.05
C VAL A 14 0.85 10.62 -17.11
N GLY A 15 1.86 9.75 -17.24
CA GLY A 15 2.92 9.86 -18.23
C GLY A 15 2.40 9.89 -19.66
N ILE A 16 1.55 8.95 -20.00
CA ILE A 16 0.95 8.86 -21.33
C ILE A 16 0.10 10.09 -21.65
N VAL A 17 -0.75 10.52 -20.70
CA VAL A 17 -1.59 11.72 -20.88
C VAL A 17 -0.73 12.95 -21.11
N LEU A 18 0.39 13.10 -20.43
CA LEU A 18 1.32 14.21 -20.64
C LEU A 18 2.04 14.11 -21.99
N GLN A 19 2.48 12.91 -22.41
CA GLN A 19 3.09 12.67 -23.73
C GLN A 19 2.11 13.01 -24.87
N CYS A 20 0.84 12.64 -24.73
CA CYS A 20 -0.20 12.99 -25.68
C CYS A 20 -0.43 14.51 -25.79
N ASN A 21 -0.02 15.28 -24.76
CA ASN A 21 -0.10 16.74 -24.74
C ASN A 21 1.26 17.41 -25.02
N ASN A 22 2.13 16.75 -25.77
CA ASN A 22 3.43 17.24 -26.25
C ASN A 22 4.48 17.53 -25.15
N TYR A 23 4.37 16.92 -23.98
CA TYR A 23 5.44 16.92 -23.00
C TYR A 23 6.37 15.72 -23.24
N GLU A 24 7.66 15.94 -23.10
CA GLU A 24 8.63 14.85 -23.03
C GLU A 24 8.63 14.30 -21.61
N VAL A 25 8.40 13.00 -21.50
CA VAL A 25 8.30 12.31 -20.22
C VAL A 25 9.46 11.33 -20.07
N ILE A 26 10.27 11.52 -19.04
CA ILE A 26 11.36 10.62 -18.68
C ILE A 26 10.86 9.76 -17.51
N ASP A 27 10.40 8.56 -17.81
CA ASP A 27 9.95 7.60 -16.81
C ASP A 27 11.16 6.86 -16.21
N LEU A 28 11.39 7.00 -14.91
CA LEU A 28 12.39 6.27 -14.17
C LEU A 28 11.80 5.02 -13.37
N GLY A 29 10.46 4.55 -13.53
CA GLY A 29 9.68 3.36 -13.01
C GLY A 29 9.47 3.31 -11.52
N VAL A 30 9.90 2.26 -10.87
CA VAL A 30 9.51 1.97 -9.50
C VAL A 30 10.71 1.96 -8.56
N MET A 31 10.47 2.15 -7.25
CA MET A 31 11.46 2.03 -6.17
C MET A 31 12.69 2.95 -6.32
N VAL A 32 12.51 4.16 -6.84
CA VAL A 32 13.63 5.02 -7.21
C VAL A 32 14.12 5.87 -6.04
N PRO A 33 15.41 5.76 -5.66
CA PRO A 33 15.99 6.60 -4.60
C PRO A 33 15.96 8.09 -4.96
N ALA A 34 15.72 8.96 -3.97
CA ALA A 34 15.70 10.41 -4.13
C ALA A 34 16.94 10.97 -4.85
N ALA A 35 18.13 10.46 -4.49
CA ALA A 35 19.39 10.87 -5.14
C ALA A 35 19.38 10.63 -6.65
N LYS A 36 18.85 9.48 -7.10
CA LYS A 36 18.76 9.15 -8.53
C LYS A 36 17.78 10.04 -9.26
N ILE A 37 16.61 10.33 -8.65
CA ILE A 37 15.63 11.25 -9.22
C ILE A 37 16.25 12.65 -9.41
N ILE A 38 16.94 13.16 -8.40
CA ILE A 38 17.58 14.48 -8.44
C ILE A 38 18.71 14.53 -9.46
N GLU A 39 19.55 13.51 -9.49
CA GLU A 39 20.63 13.40 -10.48
C GLU A 39 20.09 13.45 -11.90
N THR A 40 19.08 12.63 -12.20
CA THR A 40 18.48 12.60 -13.53
C THR A 40 17.79 13.93 -13.86
N ALA A 41 17.09 14.55 -12.90
CA ALA A 41 16.49 15.87 -13.11
C ALA A 41 17.51 16.93 -13.53
N ARG A 42 18.73 16.88 -12.97
CA ARG A 42 19.84 17.78 -13.35
C ARG A 42 20.43 17.46 -14.71
N VAL A 43 20.76 16.18 -14.96
CA VAL A 43 21.39 15.73 -16.21
C VAL A 43 20.48 16.02 -17.39
N GLU A 44 19.22 15.67 -17.25
CA GLU A 44 18.22 15.84 -18.29
C GLU A 44 17.62 17.25 -18.35
N LYS A 45 18.00 18.14 -17.42
CA LYS A 45 17.47 19.51 -17.30
C LYS A 45 15.94 19.53 -17.26
N ALA A 46 15.38 18.68 -16.40
CA ALA A 46 13.94 18.58 -16.27
C ALA A 46 13.33 19.91 -15.77
N ASP A 47 12.16 20.26 -16.29
CA ASP A 47 11.41 21.45 -15.89
C ASP A 47 10.53 21.19 -14.67
N ILE A 48 10.08 19.94 -14.47
CA ILE A 48 9.19 19.50 -13.39
C ILE A 48 9.60 18.10 -12.96
N VAL A 49 9.44 17.79 -11.67
CA VAL A 49 9.56 16.43 -11.12
C VAL A 49 8.22 15.96 -10.62
N GLY A 50 7.82 14.72 -10.96
CA GLY A 50 6.63 14.07 -10.45
C GLY A 50 6.96 12.85 -9.59
N LEU A 51 6.30 12.72 -8.44
CA LEU A 51 6.40 11.57 -7.55
C LEU A 51 5.05 10.86 -7.45
N SER A 52 5.08 9.54 -7.45
CA SER A 52 3.90 8.70 -7.23
C SER A 52 4.17 7.69 -6.11
N GLY A 53 3.12 7.37 -5.33
CA GLY A 53 3.18 6.36 -4.29
C GLY A 53 1.79 5.87 -3.90
N LEU A 54 1.70 4.58 -3.55
CA LEU A 54 0.45 3.94 -3.15
C LEU A 54 0.46 3.54 -1.67
N ILE A 55 1.61 3.19 -1.11
CA ILE A 55 1.70 2.72 0.27
C ILE A 55 2.02 3.87 1.24
N THR A 56 1.63 3.71 2.49
CA THR A 56 1.81 4.74 3.51
C THR A 56 3.27 5.21 3.69
N PRO A 57 4.30 4.34 3.67
CA PRO A 57 5.69 4.76 3.73
C PRO A 57 6.14 5.69 2.59
N SER A 58 5.50 5.62 1.43
CA SER A 58 5.80 6.50 0.29
C SER A 58 5.56 7.98 0.61
N LEU A 59 4.64 8.27 1.53
CA LEU A 59 4.34 9.64 1.96
C LEU A 59 5.54 10.28 2.68
N ASP A 60 6.26 9.52 3.48
CA ASP A 60 7.46 10.01 4.17
C ASP A 60 8.63 10.18 3.20
N GLU A 61 8.78 9.26 2.23
CA GLU A 61 9.78 9.39 1.16
C GLU A 61 9.54 10.63 0.29
N MET A 62 8.28 11.01 0.03
CA MET A 62 7.94 12.26 -0.66
C MET A 62 8.32 13.49 0.15
N GLY A 63 8.08 13.47 1.47
CA GLY A 63 8.50 14.52 2.40
C GLY A 63 10.03 14.66 2.47
N TYR A 64 10.73 13.53 2.54
CA TYR A 64 12.19 13.49 2.48
C TYR A 64 12.73 14.05 1.16
N PHE A 65 12.14 13.65 0.03
CA PHE A 65 12.53 14.17 -1.29
C PHE A 65 12.36 15.69 -1.38
N ALA A 66 11.24 16.22 -0.88
CA ALA A 66 10.99 17.66 -0.83
C ALA A 66 12.07 18.41 -0.02
N ALA A 67 12.42 17.89 1.17
CA ALA A 67 13.48 18.44 2.00
C ALA A 67 14.86 18.36 1.32
N GLU A 68 15.12 17.33 0.54
CA GLU A 68 16.36 17.16 -0.20
C GLU A 68 16.48 18.13 -1.39
N LEU A 69 15.35 18.41 -2.08
CA LEU A 69 15.30 19.49 -3.09
C LEU A 69 15.65 20.85 -2.47
N GLU A 70 15.07 21.15 -1.32
CA GLU A 70 15.34 22.39 -0.56
C GLU A 70 16.81 22.48 -0.17
N ARG A 71 17.35 21.42 0.46
CA ARG A 71 18.75 21.35 0.90
C ARG A 71 19.74 21.57 -0.26
N GLN A 72 19.40 21.10 -1.47
CA GLN A 72 20.22 21.22 -2.66
C GLN A 72 19.98 22.53 -3.44
N GLY A 73 19.06 23.39 -2.99
CA GLY A 73 18.73 24.67 -3.61
C GLY A 73 18.09 24.55 -5.02
N LEU A 74 17.46 23.41 -5.32
CA LEU A 74 16.76 23.20 -6.58
C LEU A 74 15.38 23.87 -6.51
N LYS A 75 14.98 24.54 -7.60
CA LYS A 75 13.70 25.29 -7.67
C LYS A 75 12.70 24.65 -8.64
N LEU A 76 12.77 23.33 -8.78
CA LEU A 76 11.89 22.59 -9.68
C LEU A 76 10.48 22.46 -9.07
N PRO A 77 9.41 22.70 -9.84
CA PRO A 77 8.07 22.31 -9.41
C PRO A 77 8.01 20.82 -9.10
N LEU A 78 7.34 20.47 -8.01
CA LEU A 78 7.16 19.10 -7.54
C LEU A 78 5.69 18.71 -7.63
N LEU A 79 5.37 17.70 -8.45
CA LEU A 79 4.04 17.11 -8.51
C LEU A 79 3.97 15.89 -7.57
N ILE A 80 2.89 15.81 -6.81
CA ILE A 80 2.61 14.72 -5.88
C ILE A 80 1.33 14.00 -6.32
N GLY A 81 1.43 12.70 -6.55
CA GLY A 81 0.31 11.86 -6.97
C GLY A 81 0.36 10.46 -6.36
N GLY A 82 -0.68 9.67 -6.62
CA GLY A 82 -0.88 8.32 -6.12
C GLY A 82 -2.00 8.20 -5.09
N ALA A 83 -2.59 7.00 -4.98
CA ALA A 83 -3.86 6.79 -4.30
C ALA A 83 -3.85 7.10 -2.78
N THR A 84 -2.70 6.99 -2.10
CA THR A 84 -2.58 7.34 -0.67
C THR A 84 -2.27 8.82 -0.44
N THR A 85 -1.94 9.56 -1.48
CA THR A 85 -1.67 10.99 -1.37
C THR A 85 -2.96 11.80 -1.27
N SER A 86 -2.88 12.98 -0.70
CA SER A 86 -4.01 13.91 -0.64
C SER A 86 -3.53 15.35 -0.54
N ARG A 87 -4.39 16.31 -0.90
CA ARG A 87 -4.11 17.73 -0.71
C ARG A 87 -3.76 18.06 0.74
N VAL A 88 -4.48 17.45 1.69
CA VAL A 88 -4.22 17.66 3.13
C VAL A 88 -2.83 17.16 3.50
N HIS A 89 -2.45 15.96 3.07
CA HIS A 89 -1.12 15.42 3.34
C HIS A 89 -0.03 16.27 2.69
N THR A 90 -0.21 16.63 1.43
CA THR A 90 0.74 17.48 0.70
C THR A 90 0.92 18.83 1.40
N ALA A 91 -0.18 19.49 1.78
CA ALA A 91 -0.15 20.78 2.47
C ALA A 91 0.49 20.74 3.88
N VAL A 92 0.31 19.62 4.61
CA VAL A 92 0.73 19.51 6.03
C VAL A 92 2.12 18.90 6.16
N LYS A 93 2.52 17.98 5.27
CA LYS A 93 3.73 17.15 5.44
C LYS A 93 4.78 17.35 4.35
N ILE A 94 4.42 17.75 3.12
CA ILE A 94 5.37 17.85 2.01
C ILE A 94 5.72 19.31 1.73
N ASP A 95 4.74 20.16 1.48
CA ASP A 95 4.93 21.60 1.16
C ASP A 95 5.78 22.34 2.20
N PRO A 96 5.64 22.14 3.52
CA PRO A 96 6.50 22.80 4.52
C PRO A 96 7.99 22.46 4.41
N ASN A 97 8.34 21.35 3.79
CA ASN A 97 9.73 20.91 3.61
C ASN A 97 10.39 21.49 2.34
N TYR A 98 9.63 22.18 1.47
CA TYR A 98 10.13 22.68 0.20
C TYR A 98 9.53 24.06 -0.12
N GLN A 99 10.27 25.12 0.19
CA GLN A 99 9.84 26.51 -0.02
C GLN A 99 10.42 27.13 -1.29
N SER A 100 11.52 26.59 -1.81
CA SER A 100 12.24 27.11 -2.99
C SER A 100 11.50 26.87 -4.31
N GLY A 101 10.56 25.92 -4.36
CA GLY A 101 9.72 25.62 -5.52
C GLY A 101 8.28 25.30 -5.13
N PRO A 102 7.33 25.30 -6.08
CA PRO A 102 5.96 24.93 -5.82
C PRO A 102 5.81 23.41 -5.66
N VAL A 103 5.00 22.98 -4.68
CA VAL A 103 4.54 21.58 -4.51
C VAL A 103 3.06 21.53 -4.88
N VAL A 104 2.68 20.66 -5.81
CA VAL A 104 1.30 20.58 -6.28
C VAL A 104 0.79 19.15 -6.20
N HIS A 105 -0.28 18.93 -5.47
CA HIS A 105 -0.99 17.66 -5.47
C HIS A 105 -1.83 17.53 -6.74
N VAL A 106 -1.62 16.45 -7.47
CA VAL A 106 -2.37 16.10 -8.69
C VAL A 106 -3.30 14.94 -8.36
N ASN A 107 -4.59 15.20 -8.39
CA ASN A 107 -5.63 14.27 -7.97
C ASN A 107 -5.79 13.09 -8.94
N ASP A 108 -5.65 13.39 -10.24
CA ASP A 108 -5.89 12.46 -11.34
C ASP A 108 -5.12 12.88 -12.59
N ALA A 109 -4.99 11.98 -13.55
CA ALA A 109 -4.23 12.23 -14.78
C ALA A 109 -4.84 13.31 -15.65
N SER A 110 -6.18 13.45 -15.65
CA SER A 110 -6.87 14.46 -16.45
C SER A 110 -6.50 15.88 -16.03
N ARG A 111 -6.25 16.09 -14.73
CA ARG A 111 -5.82 17.37 -14.17
C ARG A 111 -4.35 17.66 -14.35
N ALA A 112 -3.53 16.63 -14.54
CA ALA A 112 -2.07 16.77 -14.67
C ALA A 112 -1.69 17.75 -15.78
N VAL A 113 -2.37 17.70 -16.94
CA VAL A 113 -2.10 18.57 -18.09
C VAL A 113 -2.29 20.05 -17.74
N GLY A 114 -3.42 20.40 -17.09
CA GLY A 114 -3.70 21.79 -16.70
C GLY A 114 -2.72 22.32 -15.65
N VAL A 115 -2.32 21.48 -14.70
CA VAL A 115 -1.31 21.81 -13.68
C VAL A 115 0.04 22.05 -14.34
N VAL A 116 0.51 21.11 -15.18
CA VAL A 116 1.78 21.23 -15.89
C VAL A 116 1.78 22.46 -16.80
N ALA A 117 0.72 22.71 -17.58
CA ALA A 117 0.59 23.89 -18.42
C ALA A 117 0.69 25.20 -17.63
N SER A 118 0.13 25.25 -16.41
CA SER A 118 0.21 26.42 -15.54
C SER A 118 1.63 26.63 -14.99
N LEU A 119 2.31 25.55 -14.59
CA LEU A 119 3.69 25.58 -14.07
C LEU A 119 4.72 25.87 -15.16
N MET A 120 4.48 25.48 -16.40
CA MET A 120 5.36 25.73 -17.54
C MET A 120 5.21 27.13 -18.15
N SER A 121 4.09 27.82 -17.89
CA SER A 121 3.85 29.17 -18.37
C SER A 121 4.62 30.20 -17.56
N ALA A 122 5.50 30.95 -18.19
CA ALA A 122 6.23 32.03 -17.54
C ALA A 122 5.33 33.10 -16.92
N GLU A 123 4.16 33.35 -17.55
CA GLU A 123 3.18 34.34 -17.08
C GLU A 123 2.32 33.85 -15.92
N ARG A 124 2.01 32.54 -15.88
CA ARG A 124 1.06 31.95 -14.90
C ARG A 124 1.71 31.27 -13.71
N ARG A 125 2.96 30.84 -13.83
CA ARG A 125 3.68 30.04 -12.83
C ARG A 125 3.61 30.66 -11.42
N GLU A 126 4.01 31.93 -11.30
CA GLU A 126 4.08 32.61 -9.98
C GLU A 126 2.71 32.79 -9.36
N ALA A 127 1.72 33.21 -10.17
CA ALA A 127 0.34 33.39 -9.70
C ALA A 127 -0.27 32.05 -9.25
N TYR A 128 -0.08 31.01 -10.06
CA TYR A 128 -0.57 29.65 -9.73
C TYR A 128 0.11 29.07 -8.50
N ALA A 129 1.43 29.19 -8.37
CA ALA A 129 2.16 28.73 -7.19
C ALA A 129 1.71 29.46 -5.91
N SER A 130 1.46 30.79 -6.00
CA SER A 130 0.94 31.58 -4.89
C SER A 130 -0.48 31.15 -4.49
N GLU A 131 -1.34 30.88 -5.45
CA GLU A 131 -2.70 30.37 -5.21
C GLU A 131 -2.68 29.01 -4.47
N VAL A 132 -1.88 28.06 -4.96
CA VAL A 132 -1.72 26.74 -4.33
C VAL A 132 -1.21 26.86 -2.89
N ARG A 133 -0.20 27.70 -2.64
CA ARG A 133 0.32 27.93 -1.27
C ARG A 133 -0.73 28.56 -0.35
N ALA A 134 -1.52 29.52 -0.87
CA ALA A 134 -2.59 30.14 -0.09
C ALA A 134 -3.70 29.11 0.24
N GLU A 135 -4.02 28.22 -0.68
CA GLU A 135 -4.94 27.08 -0.44
C GLU A 135 -4.38 26.15 0.63
N TYR A 136 -3.10 25.76 0.53
CA TYR A 136 -2.45 24.85 1.50
C TYR A 136 -2.38 25.44 2.90
N ALA A 137 -2.12 26.73 3.03
CA ALA A 137 -2.16 27.42 4.32
C ALA A 137 -3.55 27.31 4.98
N LYS A 138 -4.64 27.46 4.19
CA LYS A 138 -6.02 27.29 4.70
C LYS A 138 -6.30 25.83 5.09
N ILE A 139 -5.89 24.87 4.27
CA ILE A 139 -6.06 23.44 4.51
C ILE A 139 -5.33 23.04 5.80
N SER A 140 -4.07 23.44 5.95
CA SER A 140 -3.26 23.16 7.13
C SER A 140 -3.87 23.75 8.40
N ALA A 141 -4.31 25.01 8.37
CA ALA A 141 -4.98 25.65 9.50
C ALA A 141 -6.29 24.96 9.89
N ALA A 142 -7.09 24.53 8.90
CA ALA A 142 -8.33 23.78 9.14
C ALA A 142 -8.04 22.39 9.72
N HIS A 143 -7.03 21.71 9.19
CA HIS A 143 -6.60 20.39 9.65
C HIS A 143 -6.16 20.42 11.12
N PHE A 144 -5.29 21.36 11.50
CA PHE A 144 -4.82 21.49 12.89
C PHE A 144 -5.96 21.81 13.85
N ARG A 145 -6.89 22.69 13.48
CA ARG A 145 -8.09 22.98 14.30
C ARG A 145 -8.95 21.74 14.50
N ALA A 146 -9.27 21.04 13.42
CA ALA A 146 -10.11 19.84 13.47
C ALA A 146 -9.46 18.67 14.26
N GLN A 147 -8.13 18.66 14.42
CA GLN A 147 -7.44 17.69 15.27
C GLN A 147 -7.53 18.08 16.75
N GLN A 148 -7.45 19.35 17.10
CA GLN A 148 -7.56 19.83 18.48
C GLN A 148 -8.94 19.57 19.10
N ASP A 149 -10.00 19.57 18.28
CA ASP A 149 -11.39 19.37 18.74
C ASP A 149 -11.72 17.89 19.06
N LYS A 150 -10.92 16.94 18.61
CA LYS A 150 -11.18 15.51 18.83
C LYS A 150 -10.53 15.04 20.12
N LYS A 151 -11.36 14.76 21.13
CA LYS A 151 -10.89 14.17 22.38
C LYS A 151 -10.44 12.74 22.17
N ARG A 152 -9.32 12.39 22.78
CA ARG A 152 -8.76 11.03 22.80
C ARG A 152 -8.60 10.53 24.20
N LEU A 153 -8.66 9.22 24.32
CA LEU A 153 -8.47 8.50 25.58
C LEU A 153 -6.98 8.19 25.74
N THR A 154 -6.54 8.06 26.98
CA THR A 154 -5.28 7.36 27.27
C THR A 154 -5.40 5.90 26.83
N LEU A 155 -4.28 5.23 26.57
CA LEU A 155 -4.30 3.82 26.21
C LEU A 155 -4.99 2.96 27.29
N ALA A 156 -4.74 3.26 28.56
CA ALA A 156 -5.40 2.57 29.68
C ALA A 156 -6.93 2.73 29.64
N ALA A 157 -7.44 3.93 29.40
CA ALA A 157 -8.87 4.18 29.27
C ALA A 157 -9.47 3.52 28.01
N ALA A 158 -8.72 3.49 26.91
CA ALA A 158 -9.13 2.81 25.69
C ALA A 158 -9.20 1.28 25.89
N ARG A 159 -8.24 0.67 26.60
CA ARG A 159 -8.26 -0.75 27.00
C ARG A 159 -9.45 -1.07 27.92
N ALA A 160 -9.79 -0.17 28.85
CA ALA A 160 -10.97 -0.35 29.69
C ALA A 160 -12.30 -0.29 28.92
N ASN A 161 -12.30 0.31 27.72
CA ASN A 161 -13.43 0.34 26.80
C ASN A 161 -13.26 -0.58 25.58
N ALA A 162 -12.53 -1.70 25.73
CA ALA A 162 -12.34 -2.71 24.67
C ALA A 162 -13.66 -3.36 24.24
N VAL A 163 -13.65 -4.07 23.12
CA VAL A 163 -14.81 -4.82 22.64
C VAL A 163 -15.08 -5.99 23.60
N PRO A 164 -16.26 -6.03 24.25
CA PRO A 164 -16.58 -7.09 25.22
C PRO A 164 -17.11 -8.33 24.50
N ILE A 165 -16.25 -9.27 24.17
CA ILE A 165 -16.66 -10.55 23.60
C ILE A 165 -16.96 -11.55 24.74
N ASP A 166 -18.12 -12.19 24.67
CA ASP A 166 -18.50 -13.24 25.63
C ASP A 166 -17.90 -14.59 25.21
N TRP A 167 -16.68 -14.83 25.64
CA TRP A 167 -15.97 -16.09 25.40
C TRP A 167 -16.56 -17.30 26.14
N SER A 168 -17.50 -17.09 27.07
CA SER A 168 -18.17 -18.20 27.78
C SER A 168 -19.17 -18.94 26.88
N THR A 169 -19.76 -18.24 25.92
CA THR A 169 -20.80 -18.75 25.01
C THR A 169 -20.28 -19.15 23.64
N TYR A 170 -19.06 -18.70 23.26
CA TYR A 170 -18.47 -19.00 21.97
C TYR A 170 -17.28 -19.96 22.06
N ARG A 171 -17.20 -20.87 21.10
CA ARG A 171 -16.06 -21.78 20.94
C ARG A 171 -15.53 -21.61 19.52
N PRO A 172 -14.27 -21.18 19.36
CA PRO A 172 -13.63 -21.07 18.06
C PRO A 172 -13.61 -22.39 17.30
N ALA A 173 -13.88 -22.35 16.01
CA ALA A 173 -13.73 -23.51 15.16
C ALA A 173 -12.25 -23.86 15.00
N THR A 174 -11.95 -25.15 15.03
CA THR A 174 -10.60 -25.66 14.77
C THR A 174 -10.39 -25.76 13.26
N PRO A 175 -9.30 -25.20 12.70
CA PRO A 175 -8.96 -25.38 11.29
C PRO A 175 -8.76 -26.87 10.95
N THR A 176 -9.01 -27.24 9.69
CA THR A 176 -8.86 -28.63 9.23
C THR A 176 -7.40 -29.11 9.17
N PHE A 177 -6.44 -28.19 9.22
CA PHE A 177 -5.00 -28.45 9.34
C PHE A 177 -4.33 -27.29 10.06
N LEU A 178 -3.16 -27.53 10.61
CA LEU A 178 -2.24 -26.52 11.14
C LEU A 178 -0.96 -26.47 10.27
N GLY A 179 -0.27 -25.34 10.31
CA GLY A 179 0.86 -25.04 9.44
C GLY A 179 0.40 -24.47 8.09
N THR A 180 1.22 -24.62 7.05
CA THR A 180 1.03 -23.96 5.76
C THR A 180 0.55 -24.90 4.66
N LYS A 181 -0.20 -24.36 3.70
CA LYS A 181 -0.61 -25.04 2.46
C LYS A 181 -0.36 -24.12 1.27
N VAL A 182 0.38 -24.62 0.30
CA VAL A 182 0.76 -23.89 -0.93
C VAL A 182 -0.16 -24.29 -2.09
N PHE A 183 -0.54 -23.31 -2.88
CA PHE A 183 -1.30 -23.46 -4.13
C PHE A 183 -0.45 -22.93 -5.26
N SER A 184 0.20 -23.83 -5.99
CA SER A 184 1.00 -23.47 -7.16
C SER A 184 0.14 -23.54 -8.41
N ASP A 185 0.27 -22.53 -9.30
CA ASP A 185 -0.46 -22.49 -10.58
C ASP A 185 -1.99 -22.65 -10.39
N TYR A 186 -2.56 -21.77 -9.53
CA TYR A 186 -3.99 -21.78 -9.23
C TYR A 186 -4.81 -21.44 -10.48
N PRO A 187 -5.93 -22.15 -10.75
CA PRO A 187 -6.75 -21.91 -11.94
C PRO A 187 -7.27 -20.47 -12.01
N LEU A 188 -6.85 -19.73 -13.05
CA LEU A 188 -7.28 -18.33 -13.24
C LEU A 188 -8.78 -18.24 -13.50
N GLU A 189 -9.38 -19.27 -14.11
CA GLU A 189 -10.80 -19.38 -14.38
C GLU A 189 -11.64 -19.21 -13.12
N GLU A 190 -11.22 -19.80 -12.01
CA GLU A 190 -11.91 -19.67 -10.72
C GLU A 190 -11.83 -18.24 -10.15
N LEU A 191 -10.76 -17.50 -10.50
CA LEU A 191 -10.57 -16.12 -10.02
C LEU A 191 -11.45 -15.14 -10.80
N VAL A 192 -11.63 -15.38 -12.10
CA VAL A 192 -12.47 -14.54 -12.97
C VAL A 192 -13.91 -14.41 -12.44
N GLU A 193 -14.45 -15.46 -11.83
CA GLU A 193 -15.81 -15.50 -11.29
C GLU A 193 -16.03 -14.51 -10.12
N VAL A 194 -14.97 -14.15 -9.40
CA VAL A 194 -15.05 -13.34 -8.16
C VAL A 194 -14.37 -11.97 -8.30
N ILE A 195 -14.08 -11.53 -9.53
CA ILE A 195 -13.52 -10.20 -9.78
C ILE A 195 -14.50 -9.11 -9.32
N ASP A 196 -14.02 -8.17 -8.49
CA ASP A 196 -14.65 -6.85 -8.35
C ASP A 196 -14.16 -5.93 -9.47
N TRP A 197 -15.07 -5.58 -10.38
CA TRP A 197 -14.79 -4.71 -11.52
C TRP A 197 -14.82 -3.22 -11.17
N THR A 198 -15.38 -2.82 -10.04
CA THR A 198 -15.48 -1.40 -9.69
C THR A 198 -14.11 -0.72 -9.58
N PRO A 199 -13.09 -1.27 -8.89
CA PRO A 199 -11.76 -0.68 -8.85
C PRO A 199 -11.06 -0.67 -10.21
N PHE A 200 -11.36 -1.62 -11.10
CA PHE A 200 -10.84 -1.61 -12.47
C PHE A 200 -11.23 -0.32 -13.23
N PHE A 201 -12.49 0.08 -13.16
CA PHE A 201 -12.94 1.34 -13.79
C PHE A 201 -12.32 2.58 -13.14
N GLN A 202 -12.10 2.54 -11.83
CA GLN A 202 -11.47 3.65 -11.10
C GLN A 202 -10.02 3.90 -11.54
N VAL A 203 -9.27 2.86 -11.90
CA VAL A 203 -7.91 2.99 -12.48
C VAL A 203 -7.94 3.85 -13.75
N TRP A 204 -9.00 3.74 -14.56
CA TRP A 204 -9.22 4.50 -15.78
C TRP A 204 -10.00 5.81 -15.57
N GLU A 205 -10.08 6.27 -14.33
CA GLU A 205 -10.78 7.51 -13.91
C GLU A 205 -12.30 7.52 -14.23
N LEU A 206 -12.90 6.35 -14.46
CA LEU A 206 -14.33 6.22 -14.64
C LEU A 206 -15.02 6.04 -13.29
N THR A 207 -15.90 7.00 -12.96
CA THR A 207 -16.62 7.02 -11.69
C THR A 207 -17.95 6.30 -11.81
N GLY A 208 -18.17 5.29 -11.00
CA GLY A 208 -19.40 4.50 -10.94
C GLY A 208 -19.15 3.11 -10.37
N ARG A 209 -20.22 2.41 -10.02
CA ARG A 209 -20.13 1.03 -9.53
C ARG A 209 -20.52 0.04 -10.63
N PHE A 210 -19.77 -1.02 -10.78
CA PHE A 210 -20.15 -2.13 -11.64
C PHE A 210 -21.32 -2.93 -11.01
N PRO A 211 -22.34 -3.38 -11.78
CA PRO A 211 -22.46 -3.21 -13.26
C PRO A 211 -23.12 -1.92 -13.70
N ALA A 212 -23.69 -1.11 -12.80
CA ALA A 212 -24.48 0.07 -13.12
C ALA A 212 -23.70 1.12 -13.95
N ILE A 213 -22.37 1.20 -13.81
CA ILE A 213 -21.52 2.11 -14.59
C ILE A 213 -21.65 1.89 -16.11
N LEU A 214 -21.97 0.66 -16.56
CA LEU A 214 -22.13 0.33 -17.97
C LEU A 214 -23.35 1.02 -18.59
N ASP A 215 -24.35 1.40 -17.80
CA ASP A 215 -25.57 2.07 -18.23
C ASP A 215 -25.58 3.56 -17.89
N ASP A 216 -24.45 4.09 -17.40
CA ASP A 216 -24.32 5.52 -17.09
C ASP A 216 -24.43 6.37 -18.35
N LYS A 217 -25.15 7.51 -18.25
CA LYS A 217 -25.44 8.38 -19.40
C LYS A 217 -24.24 9.13 -19.94
N VAL A 218 -23.19 9.32 -19.13
CA VAL A 218 -21.99 10.09 -19.47
C VAL A 218 -20.83 9.17 -19.81
N VAL A 219 -20.55 8.22 -18.95
CA VAL A 219 -19.35 7.34 -19.07
C VAL A 219 -19.69 5.93 -19.57
N GLY A 220 -20.96 5.55 -19.68
CA GLY A 220 -21.36 4.17 -19.97
C GLY A 220 -20.85 3.62 -21.29
N GLU A 221 -20.78 4.42 -22.36
CA GLU A 221 -20.21 3.99 -23.64
C GLU A 221 -18.74 3.64 -23.52
N THR A 222 -17.95 4.52 -22.89
CA THR A 222 -16.54 4.30 -22.62
C THR A 222 -16.33 3.13 -21.69
N ALA A 223 -17.15 3.00 -20.64
CA ALA A 223 -17.07 1.89 -19.70
C ALA A 223 -17.36 0.54 -20.38
N ARG A 224 -18.36 0.45 -21.27
CA ARG A 224 -18.63 -0.78 -22.04
C ARG A 224 -17.46 -1.15 -22.95
N SER A 225 -16.92 -0.19 -23.71
CA SER A 225 -15.77 -0.44 -24.57
C SER A 225 -14.57 -0.95 -23.80
N LEU A 226 -14.24 -0.29 -22.70
CA LEU A 226 -13.15 -0.70 -21.82
C LEU A 226 -13.37 -2.09 -21.20
N TYR A 227 -14.59 -2.39 -20.78
CA TYR A 227 -14.97 -3.68 -20.23
C TYR A 227 -14.86 -4.80 -21.27
N ASP A 228 -15.28 -4.55 -22.50
CA ASP A 228 -15.18 -5.50 -23.59
C ASP A 228 -13.71 -5.81 -23.94
N ASP A 229 -12.85 -4.80 -23.94
CA ASP A 229 -11.41 -4.98 -24.17
C ASP A 229 -10.76 -5.74 -23.02
N ALA A 230 -11.12 -5.40 -21.79
CA ALA A 230 -10.66 -6.12 -20.59
C ALA A 230 -11.08 -7.61 -20.64
N ARG A 231 -12.33 -7.89 -21.01
CA ARG A 231 -12.83 -9.26 -21.15
C ARG A 231 -12.07 -10.04 -22.21
N LYS A 232 -11.85 -9.46 -23.40
CA LYS A 232 -11.09 -10.09 -24.47
C LYS A 232 -9.65 -10.37 -24.06
N MET A 233 -9.01 -9.44 -23.35
CA MET A 233 -7.66 -9.63 -22.86
C MET A 233 -7.61 -10.69 -21.76
N LEU A 234 -8.56 -10.68 -20.83
CA LEU A 234 -8.67 -11.67 -19.77
C LEU A 234 -8.85 -13.10 -20.33
N GLU A 235 -9.66 -13.26 -21.38
CA GLU A 235 -9.81 -14.54 -22.08
C GLU A 235 -8.47 -15.05 -22.65
N LYS A 236 -7.63 -14.15 -23.20
CA LYS A 236 -6.28 -14.50 -23.66
C LYS A 236 -5.36 -14.86 -22.50
N ILE A 237 -5.35 -14.05 -21.44
CA ILE A 237 -4.56 -14.28 -20.22
C ILE A 237 -4.83 -15.70 -19.69
N VAL A 238 -6.10 -16.07 -19.56
CA VAL A 238 -6.52 -17.37 -19.06
C VAL A 238 -6.15 -18.48 -20.03
N LYS A 239 -6.51 -18.35 -21.30
CA LYS A 239 -6.31 -19.39 -22.33
C LYS A 239 -4.83 -19.65 -22.62
N GLU A 240 -4.04 -18.60 -22.69
CA GLU A 240 -2.62 -18.66 -23.06
C GLU A 240 -1.70 -18.72 -21.83
N LYS A 241 -2.27 -18.68 -20.61
CA LYS A 241 -1.54 -18.71 -19.33
C LYS A 241 -0.43 -17.66 -19.25
N TRP A 242 -0.78 -16.40 -19.54
CA TRP A 242 0.18 -15.30 -19.49
C TRP A 242 0.69 -15.04 -18.07
N PHE A 243 -0.14 -15.28 -17.07
CA PHE A 243 0.18 -15.13 -15.66
C PHE A 243 0.15 -16.47 -14.95
N LYS A 244 0.94 -16.58 -13.92
CA LYS A 244 0.86 -17.67 -12.96
C LYS A 244 0.35 -17.14 -11.63
N ALA A 245 -0.79 -17.66 -11.17
CA ALA A 245 -1.32 -17.39 -9.86
C ALA A 245 -0.78 -18.40 -8.84
N SER A 246 -0.23 -17.91 -7.73
CA SER A 246 0.28 -18.74 -6.66
C SER A 246 -0.13 -18.17 -5.30
N GLY A 247 -0.45 -19.05 -4.34
CA GLY A 247 -0.88 -18.66 -3.03
C GLY A 247 -0.36 -19.58 -1.94
N VAL A 248 -0.22 -19.04 -0.74
CA VAL A 248 0.04 -19.79 0.48
C VAL A 248 -0.90 -19.32 1.58
N ILE A 249 -1.51 -20.27 2.28
CA ILE A 249 -2.28 -20.02 3.50
C ILE A 249 -1.69 -20.80 4.65
N GLY A 250 -1.95 -20.36 5.86
CA GLY A 250 -1.54 -21.11 7.05
C GLY A 250 -2.43 -20.81 8.24
N PHE A 251 -2.52 -21.79 9.18
CA PHE A 251 -3.26 -21.66 10.41
C PHE A 251 -2.40 -22.13 11.59
N TRP A 252 -2.51 -21.40 12.69
CA TRP A 252 -1.74 -21.68 13.90
C TRP A 252 -2.60 -21.48 15.13
N PRO A 253 -2.34 -22.26 16.21
CA PRO A 253 -2.89 -21.96 17.51
C PRO A 253 -2.49 -20.56 17.95
N ALA A 254 -3.43 -19.78 18.46
CA ALA A 254 -3.17 -18.43 18.91
C ALA A 254 -4.08 -18.06 20.09
N ASN A 255 -3.60 -17.12 20.92
CA ASN A 255 -4.41 -16.47 21.95
C ASN A 255 -3.98 -14.99 22.05
N SER A 256 -4.89 -14.13 22.44
CA SER A 256 -4.54 -12.75 22.76
C SER A 256 -3.93 -12.61 24.15
N VAL A 257 -2.97 -11.70 24.27
CA VAL A 257 -2.32 -11.29 25.51
C VAL A 257 -2.26 -9.76 25.50
N GLY A 258 -3.19 -9.12 26.18
CA GLY A 258 -3.39 -7.67 26.06
C GLY A 258 -3.77 -7.28 24.62
N ASP A 259 -3.06 -6.33 24.04
CA ASP A 259 -3.27 -5.91 22.65
C ASP A 259 -2.41 -6.70 21.63
N ASP A 260 -1.83 -7.82 22.02
CA ASP A 260 -1.04 -8.69 21.14
C ASP A 260 -1.75 -10.03 20.87
N VAL A 261 -1.44 -10.64 19.72
CA VAL A 261 -1.84 -12.01 19.41
C VAL A 261 -0.60 -12.89 19.36
N VAL A 262 -0.48 -13.80 20.32
CA VAL A 262 0.64 -14.75 20.42
C VAL A 262 0.30 -16.01 19.63
N VAL A 263 1.18 -16.37 18.72
CA VAL A 263 1.08 -17.53 17.83
C VAL A 263 1.99 -18.65 18.36
N TYR A 264 1.49 -19.87 18.43
CA TYR A 264 2.18 -21.03 19.00
C TYR A 264 2.52 -22.06 17.93
N SER A 265 3.57 -22.88 18.24
CA SER A 265 4.02 -23.95 17.35
C SER A 265 2.99 -25.07 17.18
N ASP A 266 2.22 -25.34 18.22
CA ASP A 266 1.30 -26.47 18.31
C ASP A 266 0.20 -26.23 19.35
N GLU A 267 -0.70 -27.20 19.48
CA GLU A 267 -1.86 -27.16 20.36
C GLU A 267 -1.52 -27.13 21.86
N SER A 268 -0.31 -27.42 22.25
CA SER A 268 0.11 -27.29 23.66
C SER A 268 0.14 -25.83 24.13
N ARG A 269 0.29 -24.88 23.18
CA ARG A 269 0.32 -23.42 23.42
C ARG A 269 1.42 -23.01 24.42
N THR A 270 2.50 -23.78 24.45
CA THR A 270 3.63 -23.54 25.35
C THR A 270 4.78 -22.80 24.68
N THR A 271 4.96 -22.99 23.36
CA THR A 271 6.09 -22.44 22.61
C THR A 271 5.60 -21.36 21.62
N PRO A 272 5.76 -20.07 21.95
CA PRO A 272 5.49 -18.99 21.00
C PRO A 272 6.48 -19.04 19.82
N ILE A 273 5.97 -18.88 18.59
CA ILE A 273 6.77 -18.80 17.36
C ILE A 273 6.70 -17.43 16.70
N ALA A 274 5.67 -16.66 17.02
CA ALA A 274 5.49 -15.29 16.56
C ALA A 274 4.54 -14.52 17.48
N THR A 275 4.57 -13.20 17.36
CA THR A 275 3.57 -12.32 17.98
C THR A 275 3.17 -11.27 16.95
N TYR A 276 1.86 -11.09 16.74
CA TYR A 276 1.31 -9.95 16.04
C TYR A 276 0.97 -8.85 17.04
N HIS A 277 1.58 -7.69 16.86
CA HIS A 277 1.34 -6.54 17.70
C HIS A 277 0.20 -5.70 17.10
N THR A 278 -0.89 -5.54 17.84
CA THR A 278 -2.04 -4.77 17.36
C THR A 278 -2.13 -3.41 18.03
N LEU A 279 -2.87 -2.50 17.39
CA LEU A 279 -3.12 -1.15 17.88
C LEU A 279 -4.59 -0.99 18.20
N ARG A 280 -4.88 -0.23 19.28
CA ARG A 280 -6.22 0.04 19.75
C ARG A 280 -6.69 1.43 19.34
N GLN A 281 -7.95 1.58 19.01
CA GLN A 281 -8.57 2.88 18.80
C GLN A 281 -8.50 3.72 20.09
N GLN A 282 -8.06 4.99 19.99
CA GLN A 282 -8.00 5.93 21.12
C GLN A 282 -8.97 7.11 20.99
N LEU A 283 -9.74 7.19 19.92
CA LEU A 283 -10.76 8.23 19.82
C LEU A 283 -11.82 8.02 20.90
N GLU A 284 -12.16 9.08 21.66
CA GLU A 284 -13.29 9.06 22.59
C GLU A 284 -14.57 8.71 21.84
N LYS A 285 -15.25 7.69 22.27
CA LYS A 285 -16.45 7.17 21.62
C LYS A 285 -17.71 7.65 22.34
N ARG A 286 -18.79 7.73 21.60
CA ARG A 286 -20.13 7.91 22.19
C ARG A 286 -20.46 6.70 23.06
N GLU A 287 -21.33 6.89 24.05
CA GLU A 287 -21.82 5.83 24.90
C GLU A 287 -22.28 4.59 24.10
N GLY A 288 -21.92 3.41 24.55
CA GLY A 288 -22.19 2.14 23.87
C GLY A 288 -21.25 1.78 22.71
N ARG A 289 -20.31 2.66 22.31
CA ARG A 289 -19.31 2.36 21.28
C ARG A 289 -17.97 2.01 21.92
N ARG A 290 -17.28 1.02 21.33
CA ARG A 290 -16.05 0.43 21.85
C ARG A 290 -14.80 0.87 21.11
N ASN A 291 -13.66 0.81 21.79
CA ASN A 291 -12.33 1.08 21.23
C ASN A 291 -11.69 -0.24 20.83
N ALA A 292 -11.91 -0.66 19.60
CA ALA A 292 -11.48 -1.96 19.08
C ALA A 292 -9.96 -2.04 18.86
N ALA A 293 -9.41 -3.23 19.10
CA ALA A 293 -8.14 -3.72 18.59
C ALA A 293 -8.36 -5.09 17.94
N LEU A 294 -7.53 -5.50 16.99
CA LEU A 294 -7.68 -6.82 16.35
C LEU A 294 -7.53 -7.98 17.36
N SER A 295 -6.71 -7.79 18.39
CA SER A 295 -6.54 -8.75 19.48
C SER A 295 -7.85 -9.08 20.23
N ASP A 296 -8.85 -8.18 20.22
CA ASP A 296 -10.14 -8.42 20.87
C ASP A 296 -10.90 -9.61 20.26
N PHE A 297 -10.60 -9.93 18.97
CA PHE A 297 -11.28 -11.00 18.22
C PHE A 297 -10.58 -12.36 18.30
N ILE A 298 -9.59 -12.51 19.16
CA ILE A 298 -8.91 -13.79 19.48
C ILE A 298 -9.08 -14.03 20.98
N ALA A 299 -9.41 -15.27 21.35
CA ALA A 299 -9.67 -15.63 22.76
C ALA A 299 -8.46 -15.30 23.66
N PRO A 300 -8.68 -14.57 24.77
CA PRO A 300 -7.61 -14.26 25.72
C PRO A 300 -7.01 -15.54 26.32
N LYS A 301 -5.69 -15.54 26.52
CA LYS A 301 -4.94 -16.71 27.01
C LYS A 301 -5.40 -17.17 28.39
N ASP A 302 -5.78 -16.25 29.26
CA ASP A 302 -6.24 -16.52 30.62
C ASP A 302 -7.62 -17.20 30.69
N THR A 303 -8.41 -17.17 29.61
CA THR A 303 -9.66 -17.91 29.50
C THR A 303 -9.46 -19.42 29.35
N GLY A 304 -8.28 -19.88 28.98
CA GLY A 304 -7.98 -21.27 28.66
C GLY A 304 -8.67 -21.79 27.38
N ILE A 305 -9.34 -20.92 26.62
CA ILE A 305 -10.01 -21.27 25.37
C ILE A 305 -8.99 -21.40 24.25
N ALA A 306 -9.05 -22.53 23.53
CA ALA A 306 -8.24 -22.74 22.35
C ALA A 306 -8.79 -21.91 21.18
N ASP A 307 -7.96 -21.04 20.62
CA ASP A 307 -8.30 -20.24 19.45
C ASP A 307 -7.16 -20.28 18.42
N TYR A 308 -7.40 -19.74 17.24
CA TYR A 308 -6.48 -19.84 16.12
C TYR A 308 -6.42 -18.52 15.35
N ILE A 309 -5.31 -18.31 14.65
CA ILE A 309 -5.16 -17.25 13.67
C ILE A 309 -4.76 -17.86 12.34
N GLY A 310 -5.27 -17.30 11.25
CA GLY A 310 -4.83 -17.65 9.92
C GLY A 310 -4.03 -16.53 9.27
N GLY A 311 -3.28 -16.88 8.22
CA GLY A 311 -2.58 -15.93 7.37
C GLY A 311 -2.57 -16.38 5.93
N PHE A 312 -2.38 -15.44 5.01
CA PHE A 312 -2.26 -15.72 3.58
C PHE A 312 -1.33 -14.74 2.87
N ALA A 313 -0.76 -15.22 1.77
CA ALA A 313 -0.17 -14.39 0.73
C ALA A 313 -0.53 -15.01 -0.61
N VAL A 314 -0.98 -14.20 -1.56
CA VAL A 314 -1.37 -14.62 -2.91
C VAL A 314 -0.81 -13.64 -3.94
N THR A 315 -0.54 -14.13 -5.15
CA THR A 315 -0.15 -13.32 -6.29
C THR A 315 -0.77 -13.84 -7.57
N ALA A 316 -1.13 -12.96 -8.47
CA ALA A 316 -1.45 -13.27 -9.86
C ALA A 316 -0.54 -12.49 -10.83
N GLY A 317 0.55 -11.90 -10.31
CA GLY A 317 1.49 -11.07 -11.07
C GLY A 317 2.74 -11.79 -11.58
N LEU A 318 2.85 -13.11 -11.39
CA LEU A 318 4.01 -13.84 -11.90
C LEU A 318 3.96 -13.94 -13.42
N GLY A 319 4.84 -13.18 -14.11
CA GLY A 319 4.89 -13.05 -15.56
C GLY A 319 4.27 -11.75 -16.11
N GLU A 320 3.59 -10.94 -15.29
CA GLU A 320 2.91 -9.72 -15.75
C GLU A 320 3.87 -8.70 -16.38
N ASP A 321 5.04 -8.51 -15.80
CA ASP A 321 6.01 -7.52 -16.28
C ASP A 321 6.55 -7.86 -17.68
N GLU A 322 6.78 -9.15 -17.97
CA GLU A 322 7.23 -9.59 -19.28
C GLU A 322 6.15 -9.29 -20.35
N ILE A 323 4.90 -9.55 -20.01
CA ILE A 323 3.78 -9.31 -20.93
C ILE A 323 3.55 -7.80 -21.12
N ALA A 324 3.54 -7.03 -20.03
CA ALA A 324 3.41 -5.58 -20.08
C ALA A 324 4.54 -4.94 -20.91
N MET A 325 5.78 -5.43 -20.74
CA MET A 325 6.94 -4.95 -21.49
C MET A 325 6.85 -5.29 -22.98
N ARG A 326 6.31 -6.46 -23.34
CA ARG A 326 6.09 -6.80 -24.78
C ARG A 326 5.17 -5.79 -25.46
N PHE A 327 4.07 -5.40 -24.80
CA PHE A 327 3.17 -4.37 -25.31
C PHE A 327 3.86 -3.00 -25.38
N LYS A 328 4.58 -2.61 -24.32
CA LYS A 328 5.33 -1.35 -24.29
C LYS A 328 6.37 -1.26 -25.41
N ASN A 329 7.11 -2.32 -25.69
CA ASN A 329 8.08 -2.39 -26.78
C ASN A 329 7.42 -2.33 -28.16
N ALA A 330 6.14 -2.70 -28.26
CA ALA A 330 5.33 -2.55 -29.47
C ALA A 330 4.66 -1.17 -29.58
N ASN A 331 4.96 -0.23 -28.67
CA ASN A 331 4.32 1.09 -28.51
C ASN A 331 2.80 0.98 -28.25
N ASP A 332 2.37 -0.09 -27.58
CA ASP A 332 0.99 -0.31 -27.14
C ASP A 332 0.89 -0.13 -25.61
N ASP A 333 0.96 1.14 -25.17
CA ASP A 333 0.88 1.51 -23.77
C ASP A 333 -0.48 1.17 -23.15
N TYR A 334 -1.55 1.24 -23.95
CA TYR A 334 -2.90 0.89 -23.52
C TYR A 334 -2.98 -0.57 -23.06
N SER A 335 -2.54 -1.50 -23.90
CA SER A 335 -2.53 -2.92 -23.56
C SER A 335 -1.56 -3.23 -22.41
N SER A 336 -0.45 -2.53 -22.32
CA SER A 336 0.51 -2.67 -21.21
C SER A 336 -0.13 -2.31 -19.86
N ILE A 337 -0.88 -1.20 -19.78
CA ILE A 337 -1.61 -0.81 -18.58
C ILE A 337 -2.76 -1.77 -18.29
N LEU A 338 -3.50 -2.18 -19.34
CA LEU A 338 -4.63 -3.08 -19.20
C LEU A 338 -4.22 -4.45 -18.61
N VAL A 339 -3.07 -4.98 -19.04
CA VAL A 339 -2.48 -6.22 -18.50
C VAL A 339 -2.22 -6.09 -17.00
N LYS A 340 -1.55 -5.02 -16.55
CA LYS A 340 -1.26 -4.78 -15.14
C LYS A 340 -2.51 -4.58 -14.31
N ALA A 341 -3.48 -3.82 -14.82
CA ALA A 341 -4.76 -3.63 -14.15
C ALA A 341 -5.55 -4.94 -13.98
N LEU A 342 -5.48 -5.85 -14.96
CA LEU A 342 -6.11 -7.16 -14.87
C LEU A 342 -5.36 -8.10 -13.92
N ALA A 343 -4.03 -8.07 -13.90
CA ALA A 343 -3.24 -8.84 -12.94
C ALA A 343 -3.55 -8.44 -11.50
N ASP A 344 -3.66 -7.13 -11.22
CA ASP A 344 -4.08 -6.60 -9.92
C ASP A 344 -5.49 -7.09 -9.54
N ARG A 345 -6.46 -7.04 -10.45
CA ARG A 345 -7.81 -7.56 -10.19
C ARG A 345 -7.83 -9.06 -9.94
N LEU A 346 -7.01 -9.83 -10.65
CA LEU A 346 -6.88 -11.28 -10.41
C LEU A 346 -6.25 -11.59 -9.04
N ALA A 347 -5.27 -10.80 -8.58
CA ALA A 347 -4.69 -10.96 -7.25
C ALA A 347 -5.71 -10.69 -6.13
N GLU A 348 -6.52 -9.63 -6.26
CA GLU A 348 -7.61 -9.33 -5.33
C GLU A 348 -8.70 -10.40 -5.37
N ALA A 349 -9.07 -10.87 -6.55
CA ALA A 349 -10.00 -11.99 -6.72
C ALA A 349 -9.45 -13.27 -6.07
N PHE A 350 -8.14 -13.49 -6.12
CA PHE A 350 -7.50 -14.64 -5.48
C PHE A 350 -7.59 -14.54 -3.95
N ALA A 351 -7.37 -13.36 -3.38
CA ALA A 351 -7.55 -13.14 -1.95
C ALA A 351 -9.01 -13.39 -1.53
N GLU A 352 -10.00 -12.95 -2.32
CA GLU A 352 -11.43 -13.20 -2.06
C GLU A 352 -11.77 -14.70 -2.17
N ARG A 353 -11.37 -15.35 -3.27
CA ARG A 353 -11.61 -16.79 -3.48
C ARG A 353 -10.97 -17.62 -2.36
N MET A 354 -9.76 -17.28 -1.96
CA MET A 354 -9.08 -17.98 -0.88
C MET A 354 -9.78 -17.78 0.46
N HIS A 355 -10.24 -16.57 0.78
CA HIS A 355 -11.02 -16.31 1.99
C HIS A 355 -12.34 -17.09 1.98
N GLN A 356 -13.04 -17.17 0.86
CA GLN A 356 -14.25 -18.00 0.72
C GLN A 356 -13.94 -19.48 1.02
N ARG A 357 -12.85 -20.01 0.46
CA ARG A 357 -12.44 -21.40 0.72
C ARG A 357 -12.00 -21.62 2.17
N VAL A 358 -11.34 -20.62 2.79
CA VAL A 358 -10.99 -20.66 4.22
C VAL A 358 -12.24 -20.78 5.07
N ARG A 359 -13.25 -19.96 4.83
CA ARG A 359 -14.52 -19.99 5.58
C ARG A 359 -15.27 -21.32 5.45
N LYS A 360 -15.25 -21.88 4.25
CA LYS A 360 -16.05 -23.06 3.93
C LYS A 360 -15.31 -24.39 4.11
N GLU A 361 -14.02 -24.44 3.74
CA GLU A 361 -13.27 -25.69 3.59
C GLU A 361 -12.11 -25.79 4.61
N PHE A 362 -11.18 -24.84 4.59
CA PHE A 362 -9.88 -25.00 5.27
C PHE A 362 -9.96 -24.69 6.76
N TRP A 363 -10.75 -23.71 7.13
CA TRP A 363 -11.07 -23.46 8.54
C TRP A 363 -12.47 -23.97 8.89
N GLY A 364 -13.43 -23.81 7.96
CA GLY A 364 -14.76 -24.41 8.08
C GLY A 364 -15.68 -23.75 9.10
N TYR A 365 -15.47 -22.48 9.47
CA TYR A 365 -16.35 -21.79 10.42
C TYR A 365 -17.65 -21.26 9.80
N ALA A 366 -17.79 -21.34 8.47
CA ALA A 366 -19.02 -21.03 7.74
C ALA A 366 -19.24 -22.00 6.56
N PRO A 367 -19.38 -23.33 6.82
CA PRO A 367 -19.42 -24.35 5.76
C PRO A 367 -20.64 -24.21 4.84
N ASP A 368 -21.75 -23.70 5.36
CA ASP A 368 -23.02 -23.55 4.64
C ASP A 368 -23.17 -22.19 3.92
N GLU A 369 -22.10 -21.38 3.86
CA GLU A 369 -22.13 -20.06 3.22
C GLU A 369 -22.46 -20.18 1.72
N THR A 370 -23.45 -19.38 1.26
CA THR A 370 -23.94 -19.37 -0.12
C THR A 370 -23.92 -17.96 -0.74
N LEU A 371 -22.97 -17.12 -0.32
CA LEU A 371 -22.87 -15.72 -0.77
C LEU A 371 -22.49 -15.64 -2.27
N ASN A 372 -23.20 -14.79 -3.00
CA ASN A 372 -22.84 -14.42 -4.36
C ASN A 372 -21.73 -13.33 -4.38
N ASN A 373 -21.19 -13.01 -5.57
CA ASN A 373 -20.09 -12.06 -5.70
C ASN A 373 -20.45 -10.65 -5.15
N GLU A 374 -21.66 -10.17 -5.37
CA GLU A 374 -22.10 -8.87 -4.84
C GLU A 374 -22.10 -8.84 -3.30
N GLN A 375 -22.53 -9.92 -2.67
CA GLN A 375 -22.52 -10.08 -1.22
C GLN A 375 -21.09 -10.22 -0.67
N LEU A 376 -20.19 -10.88 -1.40
CA LEU A 376 -18.77 -10.95 -1.05
C LEU A 376 -18.12 -9.55 -1.08
N ILE A 377 -18.39 -8.76 -2.12
CA ILE A 377 -17.91 -7.38 -2.25
C ILE A 377 -18.47 -6.48 -1.13
N LYS A 378 -19.68 -6.76 -0.63
CA LYS A 378 -20.30 -6.07 0.51
C LYS A 378 -19.82 -6.58 1.86
N GLU A 379 -18.92 -7.54 1.90
CA GLU A 379 -18.37 -8.14 3.12
C GLU A 379 -19.47 -8.75 4.04
N GLU A 380 -20.52 -9.35 3.45
CA GLU A 380 -21.62 -9.98 4.20
C GLU A 380 -21.24 -11.34 4.81
N TYR A 381 -20.00 -11.72 4.76
CA TYR A 381 -19.45 -12.94 5.33
C TYR A 381 -19.07 -12.79 6.82
N LYS A 382 -18.95 -13.93 7.51
CA LYS A 382 -18.42 -13.98 8.89
C LYS A 382 -16.90 -13.99 8.90
N GLY A 383 -16.31 -13.41 9.95
CA GLY A 383 -14.87 -13.25 10.04
C GLY A 383 -14.35 -12.09 9.20
N ILE A 384 -13.07 -11.81 9.30
CA ILE A 384 -12.39 -10.74 8.54
C ILE A 384 -11.01 -11.17 8.06
N ARG A 385 -10.49 -10.48 7.03
CA ARG A 385 -9.12 -10.66 6.52
C ARG A 385 -8.31 -9.36 6.54
N PRO A 386 -8.03 -8.77 7.71
CA PRO A 386 -7.28 -7.53 7.80
C PRO A 386 -5.83 -7.73 7.32
N ALA A 387 -5.24 -6.67 6.75
CA ALA A 387 -3.89 -6.69 6.23
C ALA A 387 -2.99 -5.66 6.91
N PRO A 388 -1.71 -5.99 7.20
CA PRO A 388 -0.73 -5.00 7.66
C PRO A 388 -0.52 -3.87 6.63
N GLY A 389 -0.56 -2.63 7.11
CA GLY A 389 -0.55 -1.40 6.29
C GLY A 389 -1.94 -0.84 6.02
N TYR A 390 -3.02 -1.54 6.40
CA TYR A 390 -4.41 -1.10 6.26
C TYR A 390 -4.96 -0.51 7.57
N PRO A 391 -6.12 0.17 7.53
CA PRO A 391 -6.62 0.94 8.68
C PRO A 391 -6.75 0.19 10.00
N ALA A 392 -7.05 -1.13 9.99
CA ALA A 392 -7.16 -1.94 11.21
C ALA A 392 -5.79 -2.40 11.76
N GLN A 393 -4.77 -2.50 10.90
CA GLN A 393 -3.39 -2.88 11.22
C GLN A 393 -2.41 -1.97 10.48
N PRO A 394 -2.25 -0.69 10.92
CA PRO A 394 -1.52 0.31 10.14
C PRO A 394 -0.02 0.05 9.98
N ASP A 395 0.59 -0.74 10.85
CA ASP A 395 2.03 -1.04 10.81
C ASP A 395 2.39 -2.02 9.69
N HIS A 396 3.08 -1.54 8.66
CA HIS A 396 3.56 -2.36 7.56
C HIS A 396 4.59 -3.42 7.99
N THR A 397 5.31 -3.19 9.09
CA THR A 397 6.38 -4.12 9.54
C THR A 397 5.84 -5.47 10.00
N GLU A 398 4.55 -5.57 10.33
CA GLU A 398 3.88 -6.84 10.66
C GLU A 398 3.84 -7.82 9.46
N LYS A 399 4.01 -7.33 8.22
CA LYS A 399 4.16 -8.21 7.04
C LYS A 399 5.39 -9.12 7.16
N ALA A 400 6.48 -8.66 7.78
CA ALA A 400 7.66 -9.50 7.97
C ALA A 400 7.36 -10.74 8.82
N THR A 401 6.55 -10.59 9.88
CA THR A 401 6.09 -11.71 10.72
C THR A 401 5.22 -12.67 9.91
N LEU A 402 4.27 -12.14 9.13
CA LEU A 402 3.38 -12.93 8.27
C LEU A 402 4.17 -13.72 7.21
N PHE A 403 5.07 -13.05 6.48
CA PHE A 403 5.89 -13.67 5.44
C PHE A 403 6.82 -14.76 5.97
N LYS A 404 7.37 -14.55 7.17
CA LYS A 404 8.19 -15.55 7.86
C LYS A 404 7.37 -16.79 8.26
N LEU A 405 6.16 -16.62 8.82
CA LEU A 405 5.29 -17.72 9.22
C LEU A 405 4.80 -18.53 8.01
N LEU A 406 4.48 -17.86 6.91
CA LEU A 406 4.03 -18.49 5.66
C LEU A 406 5.18 -19.05 4.83
N ASP A 407 6.43 -18.65 5.10
CA ASP A 407 7.57 -18.85 4.20
C ASP A 407 7.26 -18.36 2.77
N ALA A 408 6.58 -17.20 2.69
CA ALA A 408 5.90 -16.75 1.48
C ALA A 408 6.85 -16.55 0.30
N THR A 409 8.04 -15.97 0.52
CA THR A 409 9.02 -15.74 -0.55
C THR A 409 9.43 -17.05 -1.21
N ARG A 410 9.74 -18.09 -0.42
CA ARG A 410 10.11 -19.40 -0.97
C ARG A 410 8.90 -20.14 -1.56
N ALA A 411 7.74 -20.02 -0.93
CA ALA A 411 6.54 -20.76 -1.32
C ALA A 411 5.92 -20.28 -2.63
N ILE A 412 5.88 -18.97 -2.85
CA ILE A 412 5.13 -18.36 -3.96
C ILE A 412 5.90 -17.28 -4.74
N GLY A 413 7.18 -17.02 -4.41
CA GLY A 413 8.02 -16.06 -5.14
C GLY A 413 7.67 -14.58 -4.92
N VAL A 414 6.89 -14.25 -3.89
CA VAL A 414 6.60 -12.86 -3.53
C VAL A 414 7.61 -12.35 -2.52
N GLU A 415 8.24 -11.22 -2.82
CA GLU A 415 9.22 -10.57 -1.96
C GLU A 415 8.67 -9.31 -1.32
N LEU A 416 9.26 -8.89 -0.21
CA LEU A 416 8.98 -7.60 0.43
C LEU A 416 10.11 -6.61 0.13
N THR A 417 9.74 -5.41 -0.31
CA THR A 417 10.69 -4.29 -0.42
C THR A 417 11.10 -3.78 0.97
N GLU A 418 12.06 -2.87 1.03
CA GLU A 418 12.46 -2.21 2.28
C GLU A 418 11.33 -1.41 2.95
N SER A 419 10.30 -1.02 2.20
CA SER A 419 9.08 -0.37 2.69
C SER A 419 7.92 -1.36 2.91
N PHE A 420 8.19 -2.66 2.87
CA PHE A 420 7.20 -3.74 2.99
C PHE A 420 6.10 -3.70 1.91
N ALA A 421 6.36 -3.14 0.73
CA ALA A 421 5.56 -3.41 -0.45
C ALA A 421 5.85 -4.82 -0.97
N MET A 422 4.86 -5.46 -1.58
CA MET A 422 5.03 -6.80 -2.17
C MET A 422 5.46 -6.68 -3.62
N TRP A 423 6.38 -7.55 -4.04
CA TRP A 423 6.78 -7.70 -5.43
C TRP A 423 6.60 -9.16 -5.87
N PRO A 424 5.91 -9.46 -7.00
CA PRO A 424 5.26 -8.51 -7.92
C PRO A 424 4.15 -7.68 -7.25
N GLY A 425 3.82 -6.52 -7.86
CA GLY A 425 2.84 -5.59 -7.33
C GLY A 425 1.43 -6.17 -7.23
N SER A 426 1.04 -7.03 -8.20
CA SER A 426 -0.23 -7.74 -8.19
C SER A 426 -0.23 -8.90 -7.19
N SER A 427 -0.11 -8.56 -5.92
CA SER A 427 -0.06 -9.48 -4.77
C SER A 427 -0.88 -8.93 -3.60
N VAL A 428 -1.48 -9.83 -2.82
CA VAL A 428 -2.27 -9.52 -1.62
C VAL A 428 -1.83 -10.41 -0.47
N SER A 429 -1.72 -9.86 0.73
CA SER A 429 -1.45 -10.63 1.94
C SER A 429 -2.22 -10.10 3.13
N GLY A 430 -2.54 -10.96 4.09
CA GLY A 430 -3.30 -10.58 5.27
C GLY A 430 -3.45 -11.72 6.28
N LEU A 431 -4.20 -11.41 7.32
CA LEU A 431 -4.53 -12.33 8.40
C LEU A 431 -6.00 -12.76 8.29
N TYR A 432 -6.35 -13.93 8.83
CA TYR A 432 -7.73 -14.38 8.96
C TYR A 432 -8.12 -14.44 10.43
N TYR A 433 -9.23 -13.80 10.75
CA TYR A 433 -9.92 -13.87 12.04
C TYR A 433 -11.29 -14.50 11.85
N SER A 434 -11.58 -15.58 12.58
CA SER A 434 -12.80 -16.38 12.38
C SER A 434 -13.97 -15.95 13.25
N HIS A 435 -13.73 -15.10 14.28
CA HIS A 435 -14.78 -14.73 15.22
C HIS A 435 -15.97 -14.06 14.50
N PRO A 436 -17.23 -14.51 14.72
CA PRO A 436 -18.39 -13.98 14.00
C PRO A 436 -18.72 -12.52 14.29
N GLU A 437 -18.27 -11.98 15.43
CA GLU A 437 -18.42 -10.56 15.78
C GLU A 437 -17.25 -9.71 15.33
N SER A 438 -16.24 -10.27 14.65
CA SER A 438 -15.16 -9.47 14.08
C SER A 438 -15.67 -8.58 12.96
N TYR A 439 -15.13 -7.38 12.89
CA TYR A 439 -15.50 -6.39 11.86
C TYR A 439 -14.31 -5.53 11.49
N TYR A 440 -14.34 -4.95 10.29
CA TYR A 440 -13.33 -3.99 9.84
C TYR A 440 -13.51 -2.65 10.54
N PHE A 441 -12.40 -2.08 11.00
CA PHE A 441 -12.35 -0.76 11.62
C PHE A 441 -11.05 -0.04 11.27
N GLY A 442 -11.02 1.27 11.46
CA GLY A 442 -9.76 2.02 11.41
C GLY A 442 -9.29 2.35 12.83
N VAL A 443 -8.02 2.09 13.14
CA VAL A 443 -7.39 2.52 14.39
C VAL A 443 -7.50 4.04 14.54
N GLY A 444 -7.33 4.77 13.44
CA GLY A 444 -7.33 6.22 13.44
C GLY A 444 -6.06 6.81 14.06
N LYS A 445 -6.14 8.02 14.57
CA LYS A 445 -5.00 8.69 15.23
C LYS A 445 -4.75 8.12 16.63
N ILE A 446 -3.48 7.93 16.97
CA ILE A 446 -3.03 7.40 18.25
C ILE A 446 -2.16 8.41 19.02
N GLU A 447 -2.18 8.30 20.33
CA GLU A 447 -1.41 9.14 21.26
C GLU A 447 -0.03 8.53 21.57
N ARG A 448 0.86 9.34 22.13
CA ARG A 448 2.23 8.94 22.43
C ARG A 448 2.32 7.75 23.38
N ASP A 449 1.43 7.67 24.37
CA ASP A 449 1.38 6.56 25.33
C ASP A 449 1.20 5.20 24.65
N GLN A 450 0.41 5.14 23.58
CA GLN A 450 0.26 3.90 22.81
C GLN A 450 1.49 3.59 21.96
N VAL A 451 2.14 4.59 21.37
CA VAL A 451 3.35 4.36 20.58
C VAL A 451 4.51 3.88 21.46
N GLU A 452 4.64 4.42 22.68
CA GLU A 452 5.61 3.98 23.68
C GLU A 452 5.35 2.53 24.11
N ASP A 453 4.09 2.17 24.43
CA ASP A 453 3.66 0.80 24.75
C ASP A 453 3.92 -0.16 23.56
N TYR A 454 3.57 0.26 22.35
CA TYR A 454 3.75 -0.53 21.13
C TYR A 454 5.23 -0.79 20.84
N ALA A 455 6.08 0.23 20.95
CA ALA A 455 7.53 0.13 20.77
C ALA A 455 8.13 -0.86 21.81
N ALA A 456 7.71 -0.75 23.07
CA ALA A 456 8.15 -1.64 24.14
C ALA A 456 7.72 -3.10 23.90
N ARG A 457 6.45 -3.35 23.53
CA ARG A 457 5.95 -4.70 23.21
C ARG A 457 6.68 -5.32 22.03
N LYS A 458 7.01 -4.51 21.02
CA LYS A 458 7.70 -4.92 19.80
C LYS A 458 9.22 -5.06 19.98
N GLY A 459 9.77 -4.55 21.09
CA GLY A 459 11.21 -4.52 21.34
C GLY A 459 11.96 -3.65 20.33
N ARG A 460 11.34 -2.56 19.86
CA ARG A 460 11.90 -1.62 18.87
C ARG A 460 12.07 -0.22 19.47
N PRO A 461 13.03 0.56 18.98
CA PRO A 461 13.15 1.96 19.40
C PRO A 461 11.88 2.77 19.13
N LEU A 462 11.51 3.66 20.05
CA LEU A 462 10.34 4.55 19.90
C LEU A 462 10.39 5.34 18.58
N GLN A 463 11.54 5.90 18.24
CA GLN A 463 11.73 6.69 17.02
C GLN A 463 11.50 5.86 15.74
N GLU A 464 11.84 4.57 15.76
CA GLU A 464 11.54 3.67 14.64
C GLU A 464 10.04 3.46 14.49
N MET A 465 9.32 3.25 15.61
CA MET A 465 7.86 3.09 15.58
C MET A 465 7.14 4.39 15.22
N GLU A 466 7.60 5.53 15.71
CA GLU A 466 7.10 6.84 15.31
C GLU A 466 7.22 7.07 13.79
N ARG A 467 8.30 6.59 13.16
CA ARG A 467 8.46 6.64 11.71
C ARG A 467 7.45 5.75 10.99
N TRP A 468 7.32 4.47 11.38
CA TRP A 468 6.39 3.56 10.74
C TRP A 468 4.92 3.92 10.94
N LEU A 469 4.59 4.54 12.06
CA LEU A 469 3.24 4.97 12.43
C LEU A 469 2.99 6.47 12.16
N ALA A 470 3.93 7.16 11.51
CA ALA A 470 3.87 8.62 11.29
C ALA A 470 2.52 9.13 10.74
N PRO A 471 1.86 8.44 9.78
CA PRO A 471 0.56 8.88 9.26
C PRO A 471 -0.58 8.87 10.26
N ILE A 472 -0.47 8.07 11.32
CA ILE A 472 -1.54 7.94 12.34
C ILE A 472 -1.19 8.58 13.68
N LEU A 473 -0.04 9.18 13.85
CA LEU A 473 0.31 9.91 15.07
C LEU A 473 -0.59 11.13 15.27
N ASN A 474 -0.99 11.37 16.52
CA ASN A 474 -1.71 12.58 16.94
C ASN A 474 -0.79 13.64 17.59
N TYR A 475 0.49 13.43 17.56
CA TYR A 475 1.51 14.32 18.07
C TYR A 475 2.67 14.45 17.08
N ILE A 476 3.53 15.44 17.29
CA ILE A 476 4.76 15.63 16.53
C ILE A 476 5.88 14.97 17.33
N PRO A 477 6.58 13.95 16.78
CA PRO A 477 7.75 13.37 17.43
C PRO A 477 8.82 14.42 17.76
N SER A 478 9.42 14.32 18.94
CA SER A 478 10.53 15.21 19.33
C SER A 478 11.72 14.89 18.41
N ARG A 479 12.22 15.89 17.69
CA ARG A 479 13.51 15.77 17.01
C ARG A 479 14.59 15.88 18.08
N GLU A 480 15.04 14.77 18.66
CA GLU A 480 16.35 14.76 19.30
C GLU A 480 17.40 14.95 18.21
N ALA A 481 18.32 15.89 18.44
CA ALA A 481 19.46 16.09 17.55
C ALA A 481 20.19 14.75 17.37
N PRO A 482 20.71 14.44 16.17
CA PRO A 482 21.47 13.21 15.97
C PRO A 482 22.61 13.21 17.02
N VAL A 483 22.70 12.11 17.76
CA VAL A 483 23.78 11.91 18.75
C VAL A 483 25.09 12.06 17.97
N SER A 484 25.75 13.19 18.19
CA SER A 484 27.05 13.46 17.62
C SER A 484 28.06 12.51 18.24
N SER A 485 28.70 11.73 17.38
CA SER A 485 30.01 11.10 17.58
C SER A 485 30.16 10.17 18.78
N ILE A 486 30.08 8.89 18.50
CA ILE A 486 30.92 7.91 19.22
C ILE A 486 32.36 8.25 18.84
N SER A 487 33.12 8.67 19.85
CA SER A 487 34.56 8.87 19.75
C SER A 487 35.24 7.60 19.24
N SER A 488 36.08 7.77 18.25
CA SER A 488 37.00 6.76 17.76
C SER A 488 37.85 6.18 18.89
N GLY A 489 37.52 4.98 19.33
CA GLY A 489 38.39 4.11 20.09
C GLY A 489 38.89 3.01 19.18
N ASP A 490 40.18 2.84 19.15
CA ASP A 490 40.97 1.92 18.34
C ASP A 490 40.36 0.52 18.18
N ALA A 491 40.12 0.10 16.93
CA ALA A 491 39.98 -1.28 16.56
C ALA A 491 41.00 -1.61 15.45
N PRO A 492 41.74 -2.73 15.53
CA PRO A 492 42.79 -3.04 14.58
C PRO A 492 42.21 -3.41 13.21
N ALA A 493 42.95 -3.04 12.17
CA ALA A 493 42.64 -3.32 10.76
C ALA A 493 42.55 -4.84 10.50
N PRO A 494 41.57 -5.32 9.74
CA PRO A 494 41.59 -6.67 9.19
C PRO A 494 42.50 -6.71 7.94
N ALA A 495 43.25 -7.79 7.86
CA ALA A 495 44.18 -8.12 6.78
C ALA A 495 43.42 -8.26 5.44
N ASN A 496 44.09 -7.80 4.38
CA ASN A 496 43.73 -8.06 2.99
C ASN A 496 43.85 -9.56 2.69
N ASP A 497 42.75 -10.16 2.24
CA ASP A 497 42.83 -11.29 1.32
C ASP A 497 41.94 -10.97 0.12
N ALA A 498 42.63 -10.75 -0.99
CA ALA A 498 42.03 -10.56 -2.30
C ALA A 498 41.49 -11.90 -2.81
N VAL A 499 40.19 -11.94 -3.10
CA VAL A 499 39.64 -12.97 -4.00
C VAL A 499 38.88 -12.22 -5.09
N ASP A 500 39.46 -12.19 -6.28
CA ASP A 500 38.82 -11.81 -7.53
C ASP A 500 37.63 -12.74 -7.77
N ALA A 501 36.43 -12.19 -7.77
CA ALA A 501 35.25 -12.84 -8.30
C ALA A 501 34.73 -12.01 -9.47
N ASP A 502 34.87 -12.59 -10.64
CA ASP A 502 34.36 -12.17 -11.95
C ASP A 502 32.86 -11.85 -11.88
N MET A 503 32.52 -10.55 -11.95
CA MET A 503 31.16 -10.02 -12.01
C MET A 503 30.80 -9.64 -13.46
N SER A 504 30.67 -10.63 -14.32
CA SER A 504 30.13 -10.46 -15.68
C SER A 504 28.98 -11.42 -15.91
N SER A 505 27.80 -11.13 -15.37
CA SER A 505 26.49 -11.57 -15.89
C SER A 505 25.33 -11.08 -15.03
N HIS A 506 24.99 -9.81 -15.13
CA HIS A 506 23.61 -9.37 -14.81
C HIS A 506 23.00 -8.75 -16.07
N PRO A 507 21.78 -9.13 -16.45
CA PRO A 507 21.06 -8.42 -17.50
C PRO A 507 20.78 -6.98 -17.03
N PRO A 508 20.74 -5.97 -17.93
CA PRO A 508 20.49 -4.59 -17.55
C PRO A 508 19.12 -4.47 -16.91
N GLY A 509 19.12 -4.23 -15.58
CA GLY A 509 17.91 -4.11 -14.78
C GLY A 509 17.15 -2.83 -15.05
N CYS A 510 15.88 -2.93 -15.17
CA CYS A 510 14.89 -1.87 -15.17
C CYS A 510 14.99 -1.00 -13.92
N GLY A 511 15.23 0.26 -14.10
CA GLY A 511 15.07 1.25 -13.05
C GLY A 511 14.54 2.54 -13.63
N CYS A 512 13.41 2.99 -13.22
CA CYS A 512 12.71 4.09 -13.87
C CYS A 512 11.90 5.02 -12.92
N ALA A 513 12.00 6.36 -12.88
CA ALA A 513 11.16 7.42 -12.33
C ALA A 513 10.94 8.55 -13.37
N PHE A 514 10.17 9.54 -13.07
CA PHE A 514 9.48 10.40 -14.02
C PHE A 514 10.08 11.81 -14.12
N HIS A 515 10.42 12.30 -15.34
CA HIS A 515 10.83 13.69 -15.60
C HIS A 515 10.15 14.26 -16.85
N LEU A 516 9.86 15.55 -16.85
CA LEU A 516 9.14 16.27 -17.91
C LEU A 516 10.03 17.32 -18.58
N ARG A 517 10.09 17.30 -19.93
CA ARG A 517 10.56 18.41 -20.77
C ARG A 517 9.47 18.89 -21.73
N TYR A 518 9.38 20.18 -21.93
CA TYR A 518 8.50 20.77 -22.93
C TYR A 518 9.17 20.72 -24.31
N ARG A 519 8.59 20.00 -25.27
CA ARG A 519 9.02 20.04 -26.68
C ARG A 519 8.40 21.22 -27.38
N ASN A 520 9.16 22.32 -27.47
CA ASN A 520 8.79 23.44 -28.34
C ASN A 520 9.06 23.01 -29.80
N ARG A 521 8.12 22.35 -30.45
CA ARG A 521 8.16 22.27 -31.93
C ARG A 521 7.85 23.66 -32.48
N LYS A 522 8.90 24.41 -32.82
CA LYS A 522 8.75 25.50 -33.77
C LYS A 522 8.19 24.89 -35.04
N ALA A 523 6.94 25.21 -35.36
CA ALA A 523 6.42 25.01 -36.70
C ALA A 523 7.32 25.77 -37.65
N GLY A 524 8.15 25.07 -38.40
CA GLY A 524 8.87 25.63 -39.51
C GLY A 524 7.86 26.04 -40.55
N ALA A 525 7.65 27.32 -40.67
CA ALA A 525 7.05 27.90 -41.85
C ALA A 525 8.08 27.72 -43.00
N ASN A 526 7.74 26.87 -43.95
CA ASN A 526 8.29 26.99 -45.32
C ASN A 526 7.36 26.25 -46.30
N GLY A 527 6.88 27.05 -47.32
CA GLY A 527 6.30 26.60 -48.56
C GLY A 527 4.81 26.42 -48.55
#